data_2673bf3fe60ed3544a64d4906eecca3e
#
_entry.id   2673bf3fe60ed3544a64d4906eecca3e
#
_cell.length_a   1.000
_cell.length_b   1.000
_cell.length_c   1.000
_cell.angle_alpha   90.00
_cell.angle_beta   90.00
_cell.angle_gamma   90.00
#
_symmetry.space_group_name_H-M   'P 1'
#
loop_
_entity.id
_entity.type
_entity.pdbx_description
1 polymer ?
#
loop_
_entity_poly.entity_id
_entity_poly.type
_entity_poly.pdbx_seq_one_letter_code
_entity_poly.pdbx_strand_id
1 'polypeptide(L)'
;MKGNNQAYKLWLCLLCSFILLPLEIQAQEKGDSITGKVHKIDEVTVTAERTKQQVKSSSPFQQLNKKQLQQQGITDIADALRRFSGVNIKDYGGAGGMKTISVRSLGAKHTAVVYDGVTLSDCQSGQIDLSRFSIDNIQQISLTIGDN
;
A
#
# COMPACT_ATOMS: atom_id res chain seq x y z
N MET A 1 -23.07 -3.11 83.26
CA MET A 1 -22.90 -2.40 82.02
C MET A 1 -22.78 -3.42 80.85
N LYS A 2 -23.89 -3.89 80.29
CA LYS A 2 -23.92 -4.97 79.36
C LYS A 2 -25.08 -4.73 78.33
N GLY A 3 -25.06 -3.61 77.66
CA GLY A 3 -26.23 -3.21 76.87
C GLY A 3 -25.93 -2.64 75.46
N ASN A 4 -24.66 -2.38 75.12
CA ASN A 4 -24.39 -1.62 73.89
C ASN A 4 -23.91 -2.44 72.66
N ASN A 5 -23.68 -3.75 72.89
CA ASN A 5 -23.13 -4.57 71.80
C ASN A 5 -24.16 -5.11 70.81
N GLN A 6 -25.42 -5.01 71.12
CA GLN A 6 -26.47 -5.46 70.18
C GLN A 6 -26.90 -4.33 69.22
N ALA A 7 -26.95 -3.11 69.73
CA ALA A 7 -27.40 -1.96 68.96
C ALA A 7 -26.44 -1.61 67.78
N TYR A 8 -25.11 -1.63 68.05
CA TYR A 8 -24.15 -1.37 66.94
C TYR A 8 -24.08 -2.49 65.91
N LYS A 9 -24.33 -3.75 66.29
CA LYS A 9 -24.42 -4.87 65.35
C LYS A 9 -25.61 -4.73 64.39
N LEU A 10 -26.75 -4.32 64.95
CA LEU A 10 -27.93 -4.03 64.12
C LEU A 10 -27.69 -2.83 63.22
N TRP A 11 -26.99 -1.81 63.72
CA TRP A 11 -26.66 -0.63 62.97
C TRP A 11 -25.65 -0.94 61.86
N LEU A 12 -24.65 -1.80 62.14
CA LEU A 12 -23.67 -2.27 61.16
C LEU A 12 -24.30 -3.12 60.09
N CYS A 13 -25.25 -4.01 60.42
CA CYS A 13 -26.00 -4.80 59.45
C CYS A 13 -26.87 -3.91 58.55
N LEU A 14 -27.46 -2.86 59.07
CA LEU A 14 -28.30 -1.93 58.34
C LEU A 14 -27.44 -1.09 57.37
N LEU A 15 -26.23 -0.72 57.78
CA LEU A 15 -25.26 0.01 56.97
C LEU A 15 -24.68 -0.85 55.86
N CYS A 16 -24.39 -2.14 56.14
CA CYS A 16 -23.99 -3.10 55.09
C CYS A 16 -25.11 -3.40 54.09
N SER A 17 -26.37 -3.44 54.55
CA SER A 17 -27.51 -3.65 53.66
C SER A 17 -27.70 -2.48 52.68
N PHE A 18 -27.36 -1.27 53.08
CA PHE A 18 -27.47 -0.09 52.25
C PHE A 18 -26.36 0.01 51.19
N ILE A 19 -25.20 -0.61 51.45
CA ILE A 19 -24.07 -0.65 50.49
C ILE A 19 -24.28 -1.72 49.40
N LEU A 20 -25.16 -2.71 49.67
CA LEU A 20 -25.46 -3.80 48.74
C LEU A 20 -26.64 -3.53 47.80
N LEU A 21 -27.19 -2.31 47.77
CA LEU A 21 -28.14 -1.95 46.72
C LEU A 21 -27.41 -1.95 45.39
N PRO A 22 -27.79 -2.82 44.43
CA PRO A 22 -27.23 -2.77 43.14
C PRO A 22 -27.60 -1.44 42.49
N LEU A 23 -26.59 -0.64 42.21
CA LEU A 23 -26.72 0.46 41.24
C LEU A 23 -27.03 -0.18 39.89
N GLU A 24 -28.32 -0.33 39.61
CA GLU A 24 -28.77 -0.61 38.27
C GLU A 24 -28.35 0.59 37.41
N ILE A 25 -27.16 0.48 36.83
CA ILE A 25 -26.74 1.37 35.74
C ILE A 25 -27.60 0.97 34.55
N GLN A 26 -28.72 1.64 34.39
CA GLN A 26 -29.45 1.61 33.12
C GLN A 26 -28.55 2.27 32.09
N ALA A 27 -27.79 1.42 31.39
CA ALA A 27 -27.24 1.78 30.10
C ALA A 27 -28.45 2.05 29.18
N GLN A 28 -28.82 3.31 29.02
CA GLN A 28 -29.68 3.75 27.94
C GLN A 28 -28.95 3.47 26.64
N GLU A 29 -29.20 2.31 26.11
CA GLU A 29 -28.99 2.05 24.69
C GLU A 29 -29.94 3.00 23.95
N LYS A 30 -29.41 4.17 23.61
CA LYS A 30 -30.05 5.08 22.69
C LYS A 30 -30.01 4.40 21.32
N GLY A 31 -31.00 3.56 21.09
CA GLY A 31 -31.27 3.02 19.77
C GLY A 31 -31.57 4.20 18.84
N ASP A 32 -30.54 4.74 18.23
CA ASP A 32 -30.68 5.48 17.00
C ASP A 32 -31.21 4.49 15.96
N SER A 33 -32.50 4.34 15.94
CA SER A 33 -33.19 3.76 14.78
C SER A 33 -32.99 4.77 13.64
N ILE A 34 -31.81 4.65 13.00
CA ILE A 34 -31.59 5.25 11.70
C ILE A 34 -32.48 4.45 10.76
N THR A 35 -33.75 4.87 10.68
CA THR A 35 -34.59 4.55 9.52
C THR A 35 -34.01 5.31 8.36
N GLY A 36 -32.74 5.12 8.09
CA GLY A 36 -32.06 5.56 6.90
C GLY A 36 -32.55 4.67 5.78
N LYS A 37 -33.36 5.25 4.92
CA LYS A 37 -33.63 4.77 3.58
C LYS A 37 -32.34 4.16 3.06
N VAL A 38 -32.28 2.82 2.97
CA VAL A 38 -31.16 2.13 2.34
C VAL A 38 -31.17 2.61 0.89
N HIS A 39 -30.41 3.65 0.61
CA HIS A 39 -30.01 3.92 -0.75
C HIS A 39 -29.19 2.69 -1.17
N LYS A 40 -29.77 1.83 -1.99
CA LYS A 40 -28.96 0.95 -2.82
C LYS A 40 -28.04 1.87 -3.60
N ILE A 41 -26.80 1.95 -3.15
CA ILE A 41 -25.73 2.48 -3.95
C ILE A 41 -25.61 1.43 -5.05
N ASP A 42 -26.12 1.73 -6.23
CA ASP A 42 -25.83 0.95 -7.42
C ASP A 42 -24.31 0.84 -7.45
N GLU A 43 -23.84 -0.39 -7.53
CA GLU A 43 -22.43 -0.69 -7.67
C GLU A 43 -21.91 0.18 -8.82
N VAL A 44 -21.28 1.30 -8.47
CA VAL A 44 -20.53 2.09 -9.44
C VAL A 44 -19.35 1.22 -9.81
N THR A 45 -19.54 0.38 -10.81
CA THR A 45 -18.43 -0.26 -11.50
C THR A 45 -17.61 0.88 -12.09
N VAL A 46 -16.64 1.34 -11.32
CA VAL A 46 -15.60 2.22 -11.83
C VAL A 46 -14.80 1.38 -12.81
N THR A 47 -15.33 1.22 -14.01
CA THR A 47 -14.53 0.86 -15.15
C THR A 47 -13.61 2.06 -15.32
N ALA A 48 -12.45 2.02 -14.68
CA ALA A 48 -11.36 2.87 -15.06
C ALA A 48 -11.00 2.44 -16.48
N GLU A 49 -11.77 2.88 -17.47
CA GLU A 49 -11.20 3.09 -18.77
C GLU A 49 -10.04 4.05 -18.51
N ARG A 50 -8.87 3.46 -18.36
CA ARG A 50 -7.63 4.20 -18.55
C ARG A 50 -7.74 4.77 -19.96
N THR A 51 -8.43 5.90 -20.06
CA THR A 51 -8.25 6.80 -21.19
C THR A 51 -6.75 6.89 -21.30
N LYS A 52 -6.23 6.34 -22.40
CA LYS A 52 -4.86 6.55 -22.81
C LYS A 52 -4.76 8.06 -23.08
N GLN A 53 -4.75 8.84 -22.01
CA GLN A 53 -4.18 10.14 -22.08
C GLN A 53 -2.72 9.89 -22.44
N GLN A 54 -2.50 9.79 -23.74
CA GLN A 54 -1.22 10.20 -24.27
C GLN A 54 -1.07 11.64 -23.81
N VAL A 55 -0.56 11.79 -22.60
CA VAL A 55 0.03 13.04 -22.18
C VAL A 55 1.04 13.27 -23.30
N LYS A 56 0.78 14.26 -24.15
CA LYS A 56 1.75 14.83 -25.07
C LYS A 56 2.80 15.49 -24.19
N SER A 57 3.52 14.69 -23.39
CA SER A 57 4.71 15.15 -22.73
C SER A 57 5.69 15.40 -23.85
N SER A 58 6.24 16.59 -23.92
CA SER A 58 7.36 16.94 -24.81
C SER A 58 8.59 16.05 -24.58
N SER A 59 8.54 15.22 -23.53
CA SER A 59 9.60 14.30 -23.12
C SER A 59 9.50 12.97 -23.88
N PRO A 60 10.62 12.41 -24.30
CA PRO A 60 10.66 11.11 -24.93
C PRO A 60 10.06 10.04 -24.02
N PHE A 61 9.01 9.38 -24.52
CA PHE A 61 8.30 8.32 -23.82
C PHE A 61 8.39 7.02 -24.61
N GLN A 62 8.82 5.96 -23.96
CA GLN A 62 8.92 4.62 -24.52
C GLN A 62 8.15 3.66 -23.62
N GLN A 63 7.47 2.68 -24.23
CA GLN A 63 6.62 1.74 -23.49
C GLN A 63 6.64 0.36 -24.13
N LEU A 64 6.65 -0.68 -23.29
CA LEU A 64 6.42 -2.08 -23.66
C LEU A 64 5.28 -2.63 -22.81
N ASN A 65 4.28 -3.20 -23.45
CA ASN A 65 3.18 -3.87 -22.78
C ASN A 65 3.44 -5.38 -22.64
N LYS A 66 2.67 -6.06 -21.79
CA LYS A 66 2.80 -7.50 -21.53
C LYS A 66 2.75 -8.34 -22.81
N LYS A 67 1.88 -8.00 -23.76
CA LYS A 67 1.76 -8.71 -25.03
C LYS A 67 3.04 -8.61 -25.87
N GLN A 68 3.64 -7.43 -25.92
CA GLN A 68 4.91 -7.21 -26.61
C GLN A 68 6.06 -7.95 -25.94
N LEU A 69 6.11 -7.99 -24.62
CA LEU A 69 7.10 -8.74 -23.86
C LEU A 69 7.03 -10.23 -24.19
N GLN A 70 5.83 -10.79 -24.17
CA GLN A 70 5.59 -12.19 -24.50
C GLN A 70 5.91 -12.53 -25.97
N GLN A 71 5.52 -11.68 -26.92
CA GLN A 71 5.81 -11.87 -28.33
C GLN A 71 7.30 -11.85 -28.66
N GLN A 72 8.07 -11.11 -27.86
CA GLN A 72 9.52 -11.03 -28.03
C GLN A 72 10.28 -12.08 -27.21
N GLY A 73 9.56 -12.95 -26.48
CA GLY A 73 10.17 -13.99 -25.65
C GLY A 73 11.01 -13.45 -24.51
N ILE A 74 10.70 -12.25 -24.01
CA ILE A 74 11.44 -11.60 -22.95
C ILE A 74 11.01 -12.20 -21.59
N THR A 75 11.97 -12.75 -20.88
CA THR A 75 11.76 -13.42 -19.57
C THR A 75 12.38 -12.67 -18.39
N ASP A 76 13.21 -11.66 -18.66
CA ASP A 76 13.89 -10.87 -17.65
C ASP A 76 13.59 -9.37 -17.86
N ILE A 77 13.38 -8.64 -16.77
CA ILE A 77 13.15 -7.20 -16.79
C ILE A 77 14.35 -6.45 -17.38
N ALA A 78 15.57 -6.86 -17.06
CA ALA A 78 16.75 -6.23 -17.60
C ALA A 78 16.81 -6.34 -19.13
N ASP A 79 16.38 -7.48 -19.67
CA ASP A 79 16.29 -7.67 -21.13
C ASP A 79 15.19 -6.83 -21.76
N ALA A 80 14.05 -6.66 -21.08
CA ALA A 80 13.01 -5.74 -21.50
C ALA A 80 13.53 -4.30 -21.56
N LEU A 81 14.24 -3.87 -20.55
CA LEU A 81 14.76 -2.50 -20.45
C LEU A 81 15.89 -2.21 -21.45
N ARG A 82 16.66 -3.22 -21.85
CA ARG A 82 17.66 -3.07 -22.92
C ARG A 82 17.05 -2.72 -24.29
N ARG A 83 15.74 -2.94 -24.46
CA ARG A 83 15.03 -2.57 -25.71
C ARG A 83 14.75 -1.07 -25.79
N PHE A 84 14.80 -0.37 -24.69
CA PHE A 84 14.59 1.07 -24.67
C PHE A 84 15.84 1.83 -25.13
N SER A 85 15.64 2.83 -25.97
CA SER A 85 16.73 3.68 -26.44
C SER A 85 17.34 4.49 -25.30
N GLY A 86 18.66 4.48 -25.21
CA GLY A 86 19.39 5.24 -24.19
C GLY A 86 19.46 4.56 -22.81
N VAL A 87 18.98 3.33 -22.70
CA VAL A 87 19.12 2.52 -21.47
C VAL A 87 20.40 1.70 -21.52
N ASN A 88 21.11 1.69 -20.41
CA ASN A 88 22.26 0.82 -20.16
C ASN A 88 21.99 0.01 -18.90
N ILE A 89 22.11 -1.31 -18.99
CA ILE A 89 21.99 -2.22 -17.85
C ILE A 89 23.40 -2.68 -17.48
N LYS A 90 23.78 -2.39 -16.25
CA LYS A 90 25.01 -2.93 -15.66
C LYS A 90 24.68 -4.17 -14.84
N ASP A 91 25.30 -5.28 -15.22
CA ASP A 91 25.19 -6.55 -14.55
C ASP A 91 26.45 -6.81 -13.74
N TYR A 92 26.30 -7.03 -12.43
CA TYR A 92 27.42 -7.27 -11.52
C TYR A 92 27.74 -8.75 -11.33
N GLY A 93 27.18 -9.61 -12.15
CA GLY A 93 27.60 -10.98 -12.34
C GLY A 93 26.63 -12.07 -11.87
N GLY A 94 26.62 -13.16 -12.62
CA GLY A 94 26.09 -14.48 -12.26
C GLY A 94 24.57 -14.61 -12.15
N ALA A 95 24.15 -15.84 -11.87
CA ALA A 95 22.76 -16.14 -11.53
C ALA A 95 22.43 -15.49 -10.18
N GLY A 96 21.51 -14.52 -10.16
CA GLY A 96 21.16 -13.74 -8.98
C GLY A 96 22.05 -12.53 -8.70
N GLY A 97 22.93 -12.16 -9.64
CA GLY A 97 23.72 -10.94 -9.55
C GLY A 97 22.87 -9.67 -9.65
N MET A 98 23.31 -8.63 -8.94
CA MET A 98 22.65 -7.34 -8.96
C MET A 98 22.67 -6.74 -10.38
N LYS A 99 21.52 -6.28 -10.84
CA LYS A 99 21.38 -5.59 -12.13
C LYS A 99 20.86 -4.16 -11.90
N THR A 100 21.61 -3.18 -12.35
CA THR A 100 21.22 -1.78 -12.23
C THR A 100 20.97 -1.12 -13.57
N ILE A 101 20.07 -0.13 -13.59
CA ILE A 101 19.73 0.64 -14.77
C ILE A 101 20.37 2.02 -14.72
N SER A 102 20.86 2.48 -15.87
CA SER A 102 21.20 3.89 -16.09
C SER A 102 20.63 4.36 -17.42
N VAL A 103 20.17 5.61 -17.45
CA VAL A 103 19.59 6.22 -18.64
C VAL A 103 20.56 7.33 -19.14
N ARG A 104 20.84 7.34 -20.44
CA ARG A 104 21.72 8.31 -21.08
C ARG A 104 23.07 8.48 -20.39
N SER A 105 23.63 7.40 -19.86
CA SER A 105 24.93 7.38 -19.17
C SER A 105 25.02 8.27 -17.93
N LEU A 106 23.89 8.74 -17.40
CA LEU A 106 23.85 9.58 -16.18
C LEU A 106 24.17 8.80 -14.88
N GLY A 107 24.25 7.48 -14.99
CA GLY A 107 24.44 6.60 -13.83
C GLY A 107 23.15 6.20 -13.14
N ALA A 108 23.19 5.07 -12.42
CA ALA A 108 22.01 4.49 -11.81
C ALA A 108 21.41 5.36 -10.69
N LYS A 109 22.18 6.22 -10.06
CA LYS A 109 21.73 7.14 -9.01
C LYS A 109 20.78 8.24 -9.50
N HIS A 110 20.80 8.50 -10.81
CA HIS A 110 19.98 9.53 -11.45
C HIS A 110 18.77 8.93 -12.19
N THR A 111 18.51 7.65 -11.98
CA THR A 111 17.37 6.95 -12.58
C THR A 111 16.44 6.50 -11.48
N ALA A 112 15.28 7.14 -11.39
CA ALA A 112 14.23 6.70 -10.48
C ALA A 112 13.53 5.46 -11.07
N VAL A 113 13.27 4.48 -10.22
CA VAL A 113 12.46 3.30 -10.56
C VAL A 113 11.16 3.38 -9.80
N VAL A 114 10.05 3.29 -10.51
CA VAL A 114 8.72 3.30 -9.93
C VAL A 114 8.07 1.95 -10.19
N TYR A 115 7.62 1.28 -9.14
CA TYR A 115 6.91 0.01 -9.24
C TYR A 115 5.52 0.16 -8.61
N ASP A 116 4.50 -0.12 -9.39
CA ASP A 116 3.09 0.01 -8.99
C ASP A 116 2.74 1.39 -8.36
N GLY A 117 3.30 2.45 -8.96
CA GLY A 117 3.10 3.83 -8.49
C GLY A 117 3.96 4.26 -7.30
N VAL A 118 4.78 3.36 -6.74
CA VAL A 118 5.68 3.65 -5.62
C VAL A 118 7.11 3.82 -6.12
N THR A 119 7.71 4.96 -5.82
CA THR A 119 9.14 5.19 -6.11
C THR A 119 9.98 4.33 -5.18
N LEU A 120 10.79 3.49 -5.79
CA LEU A 120 11.71 2.62 -5.08
C LEU A 120 13.04 3.36 -4.85
N SER A 121 13.59 3.20 -3.67
CA SER A 121 14.91 3.67 -3.33
C SER A 121 15.64 2.64 -2.47
N ASP A 122 16.90 2.43 -2.75
CA ASP A 122 17.76 1.70 -1.83
C ASP A 122 18.42 2.68 -0.87
N CYS A 123 18.25 2.45 0.43
CA CYS A 123 18.73 3.33 1.48
C CYS A 123 20.26 3.42 1.54
N GLN A 124 20.97 2.44 1.01
CA GLN A 124 22.41 2.33 1.12
C GLN A 124 23.15 2.87 -0.11
N SER A 125 22.73 2.48 -1.30
CA SER A 125 23.43 2.80 -2.55
C SER A 125 22.67 3.78 -3.44
N GLY A 126 21.38 3.98 -3.22
CA GLY A 126 20.49 4.72 -4.09
C GLY A 126 20.30 4.07 -5.46
N GLN A 127 20.70 2.81 -5.61
CA GLN A 127 20.55 2.04 -6.85
C GLN A 127 19.56 0.91 -6.63
N ILE A 128 18.67 0.71 -7.57
CA ILE A 128 17.69 -0.37 -7.47
C ILE A 128 18.21 -1.61 -8.19
N ASP A 129 18.12 -2.74 -7.50
CA ASP A 129 18.42 -4.04 -8.08
C ASP A 129 17.21 -4.58 -8.83
N LEU A 130 17.31 -4.61 -10.15
CA LEU A 130 16.25 -5.08 -11.04
C LEU A 130 16.03 -6.59 -10.98
N SER A 131 17.00 -7.37 -10.47
CA SER A 131 16.89 -8.83 -10.38
C SER A 131 15.81 -9.28 -9.39
N ARG A 132 15.37 -8.37 -8.52
CA ARG A 132 14.32 -8.63 -7.52
C ARG A 132 12.91 -8.68 -8.08
N PHE A 133 12.71 -8.24 -9.32
CA PHE A 133 11.38 -8.12 -9.91
C PHE A 133 11.15 -9.21 -10.95
N SER A 134 10.06 -9.96 -10.82
CA SER A 134 9.64 -10.92 -11.84
C SER A 134 8.87 -10.23 -12.95
N ILE A 135 9.21 -10.54 -14.19
CA ILE A 135 8.51 -10.03 -15.37
C ILE A 135 7.07 -10.54 -15.48
N ASP A 136 6.76 -11.68 -14.86
CA ASP A 136 5.44 -12.31 -14.91
C ASP A 136 4.34 -11.43 -14.30
N ASN A 137 4.69 -10.64 -13.30
CA ASN A 137 3.77 -9.75 -12.60
C ASN A 137 3.62 -8.38 -13.28
N ILE A 138 4.39 -8.13 -14.35
CA ILE A 138 4.43 -6.82 -14.99
C ILE A 138 3.43 -6.78 -16.14
N GLN A 139 2.56 -5.76 -16.13
CA GLN A 139 1.61 -5.49 -17.20
C GLN A 139 2.22 -4.57 -18.27
N GLN A 140 3.08 -3.67 -17.85
CA GLN A 140 3.64 -2.63 -18.70
C GLN A 140 4.95 -2.12 -18.08
N ILE A 141 5.92 -1.84 -18.94
CA ILE A 141 7.14 -1.12 -18.57
C ILE A 141 7.17 0.16 -19.39
N SER A 142 7.46 1.28 -18.75
CA SER A 142 7.58 2.57 -19.42
C SER A 142 8.83 3.30 -18.98
N LEU A 143 9.40 4.08 -19.90
CA LEU A 143 10.52 4.98 -19.65
C LEU A 143 10.12 6.39 -20.05
N THR A 144 10.21 7.32 -19.10
CA THR A 144 10.07 8.76 -19.34
C THR A 144 11.39 9.44 -19.06
N ILE A 145 11.81 10.35 -19.91
CA ILE A 145 13.09 11.06 -19.78
C ILE A 145 12.80 12.54 -19.62
N GLY A 146 13.34 13.13 -18.56
CA GLY A 146 13.21 14.59 -18.32
C GLY A 146 11.89 14.99 -17.68
N ASP A 147 11.23 14.08 -16.97
CA ASP A 147 10.07 14.37 -16.14
C ASP A 147 10.56 14.61 -14.71
N ASN A 148 10.17 15.76 -14.13
CA ASN A 148 10.46 16.14 -12.74
C ASN A 148 9.17 16.10 -11.91
#